data_bb970756559b28b59864a22272f0f4a3
#
_entry.id   bb970756559b28b59864a22272f0f4a3
#
_cell.length_a   1.000
_cell.length_b   1.000
_cell.length_c   1.000
_cell.angle_alpha   90.00
_cell.angle_beta   90.00
_cell.angle_gamma   90.00
#
_symmetry.space_group_name_H-M   'P 1'
#
loop_
_entity.id
_entity.type
_entity.pdbx_description
1 polymer ?
#
loop_
_entity_poly.entity_id
_entity_poly.type
_entity_poly.pdbx_seq_one_letter_code
_entity_poly.pdbx_strand_id
1 'polypeptide(L)'
;MNNRSNIITALLGVVLGVLVTLLTVNVVSHKKKFDGDYNRWRKLNLILQEVQRNYVDTIDMSAMTDAAVTAALAKLDPHSVYLPPVELTESESELSGNFEGVGIVFNVPNDTAIVINVVPGGPSQKAGLLQGDRIIKVGERVIAGTKTPQDSMVRMMKGPKGTKVKLLVNRAGTDIPFDITRDKIPVHCIDAAFMVNDTTGYIKLSKFTR
;
A
#
# COMPACT_ATOMS: atom_id res chain seq x y z
N MET A 1 -33.70 -68.21 9.78
CA MET A 1 -32.64 -67.46 9.11
C MET A 1 -32.72 -65.92 9.28
N ASN A 2 -33.56 -65.37 10.18
CA ASN A 2 -33.79 -63.92 10.26
C ASN A 2 -33.05 -63.16 11.39
N ASN A 3 -32.39 -63.89 12.33
CA ASN A 3 -31.79 -63.17 13.48
C ASN A 3 -30.54 -62.41 13.15
N ARG A 4 -29.72 -62.83 12.17
CA ARG A 4 -28.47 -62.15 11.76
C ARG A 4 -28.76 -60.84 11.02
N SER A 5 -29.78 -60.79 10.19
CA SER A 5 -30.19 -59.58 9.46
C SER A 5 -30.66 -58.49 10.43
N ASN A 6 -31.47 -58.83 11.44
CA ASN A 6 -31.97 -57.88 12.42
C ASN A 6 -30.83 -57.28 13.31
N ILE A 7 -29.82 -58.09 13.63
CA ILE A 7 -28.68 -57.66 14.43
C ILE A 7 -27.82 -56.67 13.59
N ILE A 8 -27.59 -56.95 12.31
CA ILE A 8 -26.86 -56.08 11.42
C ILE A 8 -27.58 -54.74 11.24
N THR A 9 -28.89 -54.75 11.06
CA THR A 9 -29.71 -53.54 10.93
C THR A 9 -29.68 -52.70 12.20
N ALA A 10 -29.75 -53.32 13.37
CA ALA A 10 -29.66 -52.65 14.66
C ALA A 10 -28.28 -52.00 14.87
N LEU A 11 -27.19 -52.71 14.54
CA LEU A 11 -25.83 -52.20 14.60
C LEU A 11 -25.62 -51.01 13.65
N LEU A 12 -26.15 -51.09 12.42
CA LEU A 12 -26.07 -49.99 11.44
C LEU A 12 -26.83 -48.76 11.95
N GLY A 13 -27.98 -48.93 12.60
CA GLY A 13 -28.75 -47.84 13.20
C GLY A 13 -27.99 -47.14 14.34
N VAL A 14 -27.32 -47.92 15.20
CA VAL A 14 -26.51 -47.36 16.29
C VAL A 14 -25.32 -46.59 15.73
N VAL A 15 -24.59 -47.13 14.74
CA VAL A 15 -23.46 -46.47 14.11
C VAL A 15 -23.89 -45.16 13.43
N LEU A 16 -25.02 -45.17 12.71
CA LEU A 16 -25.57 -43.98 12.07
C LEU A 16 -25.98 -42.94 13.12
N GLY A 17 -26.61 -43.35 14.21
CA GLY A 17 -26.95 -42.44 15.30
C GLY A 17 -25.78 -41.78 15.98
N VAL A 18 -24.70 -42.54 16.24
CA VAL A 18 -23.45 -42.00 16.78
C VAL A 18 -22.80 -41.00 15.79
N LEU A 19 -22.81 -41.34 14.50
CA LEU A 19 -22.22 -40.45 13.46
C LEU A 19 -22.98 -39.13 13.34
N VAL A 20 -24.32 -39.18 13.37
CA VAL A 20 -25.15 -37.98 13.35
C VAL A 20 -24.95 -37.12 14.60
N THR A 21 -24.84 -37.75 15.78
CA THR A 21 -24.56 -37.02 17.03
C THR A 21 -23.18 -36.37 17.03
N LEU A 22 -22.15 -37.03 16.54
CA LEU A 22 -20.81 -36.46 16.41
C LEU A 22 -20.79 -35.27 15.42
N LEU A 23 -21.49 -35.40 14.30
CA LEU A 23 -21.64 -34.31 13.34
C LEU A 23 -22.37 -33.10 13.93
N THR A 24 -23.48 -33.34 14.63
CA THR A 24 -24.24 -32.25 15.27
C THR A 24 -23.45 -31.56 16.37
N VAL A 25 -22.75 -32.30 17.22
CA VAL A 25 -21.89 -31.76 18.27
C VAL A 25 -20.76 -30.90 17.66
N ASN A 26 -20.14 -31.39 16.59
CA ASN A 26 -19.07 -30.66 15.91
C ASN A 26 -19.58 -29.33 15.30
N VAL A 27 -20.72 -29.38 14.59
CA VAL A 27 -21.33 -28.17 14.00
C VAL A 27 -21.77 -27.18 15.08
N VAL A 28 -22.35 -27.64 16.18
CA VAL A 28 -22.79 -26.77 17.30
C VAL A 28 -21.56 -26.16 18.03
N SER A 29 -20.50 -26.93 18.21
CA SER A 29 -19.26 -26.44 18.84
C SER A 29 -18.54 -25.38 17.97
N HIS A 30 -18.52 -25.58 16.67
CA HIS A 30 -18.00 -24.56 15.73
C HIS A 30 -18.83 -23.28 15.74
N LYS A 31 -20.18 -23.40 15.73
CA LYS A 31 -21.05 -22.21 15.83
C LYS A 31 -20.84 -21.44 17.13
N LYS A 32 -20.77 -22.12 18.28
CA LYS A 32 -20.56 -21.45 19.59
C LYS A 32 -19.23 -20.71 19.65
N LYS A 33 -18.17 -21.24 19.05
CA LYS A 33 -16.86 -20.56 18.99
C LYS A 33 -16.92 -19.30 18.10
N PHE A 34 -17.60 -19.39 16.97
CA PHE A 34 -17.79 -18.26 16.05
C PHE A 34 -18.68 -17.17 16.67
N ASP A 35 -19.78 -17.54 17.33
CA ASP A 35 -20.66 -16.59 18.04
C ASP A 35 -19.96 -15.90 19.22
N GLY A 36 -19.05 -16.57 19.90
CA GLY A 36 -18.26 -15.99 20.98
C GLY A 36 -17.31 -14.89 20.49
N ASP A 37 -16.65 -15.10 19.36
CA ASP A 37 -15.76 -14.11 18.75
C ASP A 37 -16.56 -12.96 18.13
N TYR A 38 -17.69 -13.22 17.49
CA TYR A 38 -18.59 -12.19 16.97
C TYR A 38 -19.12 -11.25 18.07
N ASN A 39 -19.46 -11.76 19.25
CA ASN A 39 -19.92 -10.95 20.37
C ASN A 39 -18.85 -9.99 20.92
N ARG A 40 -17.56 -10.31 20.81
CA ARG A 40 -16.47 -9.39 21.21
C ARG A 40 -16.41 -8.14 20.34
N TRP A 41 -16.64 -8.29 19.03
CA TRP A 41 -16.62 -7.18 18.08
C TRP A 41 -17.95 -6.45 17.95
N ARG A 42 -19.02 -7.02 18.50
CA ARG A 42 -20.38 -6.48 18.41
C ARG A 42 -20.47 -5.05 18.94
N LYS A 43 -19.76 -4.74 20.02
CA LYS A 43 -19.75 -3.39 20.63
C LYS A 43 -19.23 -2.35 19.63
N LEU A 44 -18.11 -2.62 18.98
CA LEU A 44 -17.54 -1.72 17.98
C LEU A 44 -18.48 -1.54 16.79
N ASN A 45 -19.00 -2.65 16.26
CA ASN A 45 -19.94 -2.62 15.15
C ASN A 45 -21.22 -1.84 15.46
N LEU A 46 -21.81 -2.02 16.65
CA LEU A 46 -22.99 -1.26 17.09
C LEU A 46 -22.70 0.23 17.19
N ILE A 47 -21.55 0.63 17.72
CA ILE A 47 -21.15 2.05 17.80
C ILE A 47 -21.03 2.64 16.40
N LEU A 48 -20.34 1.96 15.48
CA LEU A 48 -20.19 2.44 14.10
C LEU A 48 -21.53 2.57 13.38
N GLN A 49 -22.44 1.59 13.58
CA GLN A 49 -23.80 1.65 13.03
C GLN A 49 -24.61 2.81 13.60
N GLU A 50 -24.51 3.04 14.91
CA GLU A 50 -25.21 4.14 15.57
C GLU A 50 -24.73 5.49 15.06
N VAL A 51 -23.42 5.66 14.95
CA VAL A 51 -22.80 6.86 14.38
C VAL A 51 -23.25 7.07 12.93
N GLN A 52 -23.24 6.03 12.10
CA GLN A 52 -23.68 6.12 10.71
C GLN A 52 -25.14 6.55 10.56
N ARG A 53 -26.01 6.16 11.51
CA ARG A 53 -27.47 6.42 11.45
C ARG A 53 -27.87 7.76 12.04
N ASN A 54 -27.25 8.15 13.13
CA ASN A 54 -27.76 9.19 14.01
C ASN A 54 -26.79 10.37 14.22
N TYR A 55 -25.59 10.33 13.63
CA TYR A 55 -24.70 11.49 13.75
C TYR A 55 -25.21 12.66 12.92
N VAL A 56 -25.03 13.90 13.44
CA VAL A 56 -25.60 15.12 12.85
C VAL A 56 -25.00 15.49 11.51
N ASP A 57 -23.68 15.21 11.33
CA ASP A 57 -22.96 15.54 10.10
C ASP A 57 -22.71 14.29 9.26
N THR A 58 -22.44 14.48 7.95
CA THR A 58 -22.03 13.41 7.06
C THR A 58 -20.64 12.91 7.42
N ILE A 59 -20.50 11.62 7.71
CA ILE A 59 -19.24 10.99 8.11
C ILE A 59 -18.74 10.08 7.00
N ASP A 60 -17.44 10.15 6.74
CA ASP A 60 -16.74 9.13 5.95
C ASP A 60 -16.51 7.87 6.82
N MET A 61 -17.39 6.88 6.62
CA MET A 61 -17.32 5.61 7.35
C MET A 61 -16.08 4.80 7.00
N SER A 62 -15.49 4.99 5.80
CA SER A 62 -14.25 4.33 5.42
C SER A 62 -13.09 4.86 6.26
N ALA A 63 -12.93 6.18 6.30
CA ALA A 63 -11.89 6.83 7.11
C ALA A 63 -12.05 6.51 8.60
N MET A 64 -13.29 6.45 9.11
CA MET A 64 -13.55 6.08 10.50
C MET A 64 -13.17 4.61 10.79
N THR A 65 -13.46 3.71 9.88
CA THR A 65 -13.10 2.29 10.01
C THR A 65 -11.58 2.11 9.98
N ASP A 66 -10.89 2.79 9.07
CA ASP A 66 -9.42 2.76 8.97
C ASP A 66 -8.76 3.29 10.26
N ALA A 67 -9.30 4.36 10.81
CA ALA A 67 -8.84 4.90 12.10
C ALA A 67 -9.06 3.91 13.26
N ALA A 68 -10.20 3.22 13.29
CA ALA A 68 -10.49 2.22 14.32
C ALA A 68 -9.55 1.00 14.23
N VAL A 69 -9.28 0.52 13.01
CA VAL A 69 -8.33 -0.58 12.77
C VAL A 69 -6.93 -0.17 13.18
N THR A 70 -6.48 1.02 12.78
CA THR A 70 -5.16 1.57 13.14
C THR A 70 -5.00 1.68 14.66
N ALA A 71 -6.02 2.20 15.35
CA ALA A 71 -6.02 2.32 16.82
C ALA A 71 -5.98 0.96 17.53
N ALA A 72 -6.64 -0.05 16.97
CA ALA A 72 -6.60 -1.41 17.49
C ALA A 72 -5.21 -2.05 17.34
N LEU A 73 -4.60 -1.92 16.16
CA LEU A 73 -3.27 -2.47 15.86
C LEU A 73 -2.14 -1.75 16.62
N ALA A 74 -2.30 -0.46 16.93
CA ALA A 74 -1.36 0.30 17.76
C ALA A 74 -1.20 -0.25 19.20
N LYS A 75 -2.05 -1.18 19.63
CA LYS A 75 -1.91 -1.91 20.92
C LYS A 75 -1.08 -3.18 20.81
N LEU A 76 -0.71 -3.58 19.61
CA LEU A 76 0.14 -4.73 19.34
C LEU A 76 1.62 -4.28 19.27
N ASP A 77 2.43 -5.06 18.60
CA ASP A 77 3.84 -4.75 18.39
C ASP A 77 4.04 -3.66 17.29
N PRO A 78 5.21 -3.00 17.24
CA PRO A 78 5.48 -1.94 16.26
C PRO A 78 5.48 -2.41 14.78
N HIS A 79 5.46 -3.72 14.52
CA HIS A 79 5.44 -4.29 13.17
C HIS A 79 4.03 -4.55 12.66
N SER A 80 3.03 -4.44 13.56
CA SER A 80 1.61 -4.61 13.23
C SER A 80 1.02 -3.29 12.76
N VAL A 81 1.07 -3.03 11.45
CA VAL A 81 0.60 -1.78 10.84
C VAL A 81 -0.52 -2.08 9.85
N TYR A 82 -1.58 -1.28 9.88
CA TYR A 82 -2.61 -1.28 8.85
C TYR A 82 -2.17 -0.38 7.69
N LEU A 83 -2.19 -0.93 6.50
CA LEU A 83 -1.98 -0.19 5.25
C LEU A 83 -3.31 -0.08 4.51
N PRO A 84 -3.89 1.10 4.38
CA PRO A 84 -5.03 1.32 3.50
C PRO A 84 -4.71 0.88 2.05
N PRO A 85 -5.72 0.53 1.22
CA PRO A 85 -5.48 -0.01 -0.12
C PRO A 85 -4.56 0.84 -1.01
N VAL A 86 -4.62 2.16 -0.88
CA VAL A 86 -3.75 3.09 -1.62
C VAL A 86 -2.30 2.96 -1.16
N GLU A 87 -2.06 2.97 0.16
CA GLU A 87 -0.72 2.83 0.75
C GLU A 87 -0.14 1.43 0.51
N LEU A 88 -1.00 0.39 0.53
CA LEU A 88 -0.58 -0.97 0.20
C LEU A 88 -0.04 -1.04 -1.24
N THR A 89 -0.74 -0.45 -2.20
CA THR A 89 -0.32 -0.42 -3.61
C THR A 89 1.01 0.33 -3.78
N GLU A 90 1.18 1.45 -3.06
CA GLU A 90 2.43 2.20 -3.06
C GLU A 90 3.59 1.38 -2.44
N SER A 91 3.34 0.73 -1.31
CA SER A 91 4.33 -0.12 -0.64
C SER A 91 4.72 -1.34 -1.47
N GLU A 92 3.76 -2.02 -2.12
CA GLU A 92 4.04 -3.14 -3.03
C GLU A 92 4.86 -2.69 -4.25
N SER A 93 4.58 -1.50 -4.78
CA SER A 93 5.35 -0.90 -5.88
C SER A 93 6.80 -0.64 -5.47
N GLU A 94 7.03 -0.12 -4.27
CA GLU A 94 8.37 0.10 -3.73
C GLU A 94 9.13 -1.22 -3.48
N LEU A 95 8.46 -2.23 -2.94
CA LEU A 95 9.04 -3.56 -2.69
C LEU A 95 9.35 -4.31 -3.99
N SER A 96 8.59 -4.07 -5.06
CA SER A 96 8.83 -4.68 -6.38
C SER A 96 10.05 -4.09 -7.12
N GLY A 97 10.74 -3.13 -6.50
CA GLY A 97 11.96 -2.53 -7.06
C GLY A 97 11.74 -1.63 -8.25
N ASN A 98 10.51 -1.18 -8.48
CA ASN A 98 10.22 -0.18 -9.50
C ASN A 98 8.97 0.63 -9.10
N PHE A 99 8.92 1.87 -9.55
CA PHE A 99 7.72 2.70 -9.42
C PHE A 99 7.41 3.38 -10.76
N GLU A 100 6.17 3.80 -10.95
CA GLU A 100 5.75 4.44 -12.19
C GLU A 100 5.66 5.96 -12.00
N GLY A 101 6.35 6.69 -12.87
CA GLY A 101 6.41 8.15 -12.75
C GLY A 101 7.37 8.81 -13.72
N VAL A 102 7.82 10.02 -13.38
CA VAL A 102 8.70 10.84 -14.23
C VAL A 102 10.19 10.53 -14.07
N GLY A 103 10.62 9.88 -12.99
CA GLY A 103 12.01 9.47 -12.77
C GLY A 103 12.95 10.62 -12.37
N ILE A 104 12.59 11.36 -11.32
CA ILE A 104 13.43 12.38 -10.69
C ILE A 104 13.50 12.18 -9.18
N VAL A 105 14.59 12.64 -8.59
CA VAL A 105 14.75 12.87 -7.15
C VAL A 105 14.77 14.37 -6.95
N PHE A 106 13.93 14.88 -6.06
CA PHE A 106 13.85 16.31 -5.77
C PHE A 106 13.75 16.58 -4.27
N ASN A 107 14.08 17.79 -3.87
CA ASN A 107 13.86 18.31 -2.53
C ASN A 107 13.09 19.64 -2.63
N VAL A 108 12.49 20.06 -1.53
CA VAL A 108 11.63 21.28 -1.49
C VAL A 108 12.21 22.32 -0.51
N PRO A 109 13.39 22.91 -0.79
CA PRO A 109 13.85 24.03 -0.01
C PRO A 109 13.05 25.28 -0.38
N ASN A 110 12.67 26.07 0.64
CA ASN A 110 11.98 27.35 0.43
C ASN A 110 10.75 27.26 -0.49
N ASP A 111 9.91 26.26 -0.27
CA ASP A 111 8.63 26.06 -0.97
C ASP A 111 8.75 25.91 -2.50
N THR A 112 9.88 25.40 -2.99
CA THR A 112 10.11 25.14 -4.42
C THR A 112 10.77 23.77 -4.60
N ALA A 113 10.19 22.92 -5.43
CA ALA A 113 10.77 21.63 -5.78
C ALA A 113 12.00 21.81 -6.69
N ILE A 114 13.17 21.39 -6.23
CA ILE A 114 14.42 21.44 -6.98
C ILE A 114 14.86 20.02 -7.30
N VAL A 115 15.15 19.75 -8.58
CA VAL A 115 15.64 18.46 -9.04
C VAL A 115 17.07 18.24 -8.52
N ILE A 116 17.24 17.24 -7.65
CA ILE A 116 18.54 16.83 -7.10
C ILE A 116 19.23 15.84 -8.03
N ASN A 117 18.45 14.92 -8.61
CA ASN A 117 18.96 13.90 -9.53
C ASN A 117 17.88 13.48 -10.53
N VAL A 118 18.30 13.11 -11.71
CA VAL A 118 17.45 12.53 -12.75
C VAL A 118 17.86 11.08 -12.94
N VAL A 119 16.89 10.17 -12.85
CA VAL A 119 17.18 8.73 -12.93
C VAL A 119 17.74 8.38 -14.31
N PRO A 120 18.93 7.76 -14.40
CA PRO A 120 19.54 7.38 -15.66
C PRO A 120 18.62 6.47 -16.50
N GLY A 121 18.49 6.79 -17.80
CA GLY A 121 17.58 6.06 -18.70
C GLY A 121 16.09 6.35 -18.49
N GLY A 122 15.74 7.13 -17.47
CA GLY A 122 14.35 7.48 -17.14
C GLY A 122 13.72 8.48 -18.10
N PRO A 123 12.39 8.67 -18.00
CA PRO A 123 11.65 9.55 -18.90
C PRO A 123 12.04 11.02 -18.76
N SER A 124 12.37 11.52 -17.58
CA SER A 124 12.82 12.90 -17.38
C SER A 124 14.18 13.15 -18.01
N GLN A 125 15.11 12.19 -17.96
CA GLN A 125 16.40 12.32 -18.66
C GLN A 125 16.20 12.37 -20.17
N LYS A 126 15.34 11.51 -20.72
CA LYS A 126 15.01 11.50 -22.17
C LYS A 126 14.35 12.80 -22.60
N ALA A 127 13.57 13.43 -21.74
CA ALA A 127 12.95 14.73 -22.01
C ALA A 127 13.94 15.91 -21.87
N GLY A 128 15.11 15.72 -21.26
CA GLY A 128 16.13 16.76 -21.11
C GLY A 128 16.05 17.56 -19.81
N LEU A 129 15.37 17.04 -18.77
CA LEU A 129 15.48 17.59 -17.41
C LEU A 129 16.90 17.42 -16.89
N LEU A 130 17.34 18.42 -16.12
CA LEU A 130 18.68 18.46 -15.53
C LEU A 130 18.61 18.65 -14.02
N GLN A 131 19.69 18.26 -13.37
CA GLN A 131 19.89 18.59 -11.96
C GLN A 131 19.94 20.13 -11.80
N GLY A 132 19.30 20.64 -10.74
CA GLY A 132 19.16 22.07 -10.46
C GLY A 132 17.91 22.71 -11.06
N ASP A 133 17.16 22.05 -11.93
CA ASP A 133 15.88 22.56 -12.44
C ASP A 133 14.89 22.78 -11.28
N ARG A 134 14.21 23.92 -11.30
CA ARG A 134 13.16 24.27 -10.32
C ARG A 134 11.80 24.03 -10.93
N ILE A 135 11.00 23.15 -10.34
CA ILE A 135 9.68 22.81 -10.86
C ILE A 135 8.68 23.86 -10.41
N ILE A 136 8.12 24.58 -11.37
CA ILE A 136 7.13 25.65 -11.13
C ILE A 136 5.71 25.11 -11.20
N LYS A 137 5.42 24.27 -12.22
CA LYS A 137 4.08 23.67 -12.42
C LYS A 137 4.18 22.19 -12.72
N VAL A 138 3.13 21.47 -12.28
CA VAL A 138 2.86 20.07 -12.66
C VAL A 138 1.45 20.03 -13.23
N GLY A 139 1.30 19.71 -14.51
CA GLY A 139 0.06 19.91 -15.25
C GLY A 139 -0.37 21.37 -15.22
N GLU A 140 -1.60 21.63 -14.84
CA GLU A 140 -2.14 22.99 -14.70
C GLU A 140 -1.87 23.61 -13.32
N ARG A 141 -1.36 22.82 -12.36
CA ARG A 141 -1.20 23.28 -10.97
C ARG A 141 0.18 23.90 -10.74
N VAL A 142 0.20 25.13 -10.27
CA VAL A 142 1.41 25.78 -9.73
C VAL A 142 1.73 25.14 -8.39
N ILE A 143 3.00 24.74 -8.22
CA ILE A 143 3.49 24.12 -6.99
C ILE A 143 4.57 24.94 -6.28
N ALA A 144 5.25 25.83 -6.99
CA ALA A 144 6.25 26.71 -6.40
C ALA A 144 5.59 27.87 -5.65
N GLY A 145 6.01 28.15 -4.42
CA GLY A 145 5.49 29.24 -3.60
C GLY A 145 4.08 29.05 -3.06
N THR A 146 3.53 27.82 -3.13
CA THR A 146 2.12 27.54 -2.75
C THR A 146 1.99 26.72 -1.48
N LYS A 147 3.09 26.46 -0.77
CA LYS A 147 3.15 25.57 0.41
C LYS A 147 2.57 24.19 0.15
N THR A 148 2.66 23.71 -1.09
CA THR A 148 2.20 22.38 -1.46
C THR A 148 3.05 21.33 -0.75
N PRO A 149 2.46 20.37 0.01
CA PRO A 149 3.22 19.31 0.66
C PRO A 149 4.02 18.47 -0.35
N GLN A 150 5.21 18.04 0.03
CA GLN A 150 6.09 17.24 -0.83
C GLN A 150 5.41 15.95 -1.32
N ASP A 151 4.65 15.27 -0.48
CA ASP A 151 3.90 14.05 -0.85
C ASP A 151 2.86 14.33 -1.95
N SER A 152 2.21 15.50 -1.91
CA SER A 152 1.29 15.91 -2.97
C SER A 152 2.01 16.15 -4.29
N MET A 153 3.22 16.73 -4.25
CA MET A 153 4.06 16.91 -5.44
C MET A 153 4.47 15.53 -6.02
N VAL A 154 4.88 14.60 -5.15
CA VAL A 154 5.22 13.23 -5.54
C VAL A 154 4.04 12.55 -6.23
N ARG A 155 2.83 12.61 -5.64
CA ARG A 155 1.61 12.01 -6.23
C ARG A 155 1.28 12.60 -7.60
N MET A 156 1.46 13.90 -7.82
CA MET A 156 1.22 14.53 -9.12
C MET A 156 2.22 14.05 -10.19
N MET A 157 3.46 13.73 -9.81
CA MET A 157 4.51 13.28 -10.73
C MET A 157 4.49 11.75 -10.93
N LYS A 158 4.04 10.96 -9.94
CA LYS A 158 3.72 9.53 -10.08
C LYS A 158 2.48 9.35 -10.97
N GLY A 159 2.30 8.16 -11.51
CA GLY A 159 1.10 7.76 -12.25
C GLY A 159 1.40 6.67 -13.28
N PRO A 160 0.37 6.05 -13.87
CA PRO A 160 0.52 4.87 -14.72
C PRO A 160 1.44 5.10 -15.90
N LYS A 161 2.26 4.08 -16.20
CA LYS A 161 3.13 4.04 -17.37
C LYS A 161 2.36 4.41 -18.65
N GLY A 162 2.96 5.23 -19.50
CA GLY A 162 2.38 5.69 -20.76
C GLY A 162 1.51 6.93 -20.64
N THR A 163 1.12 7.36 -19.42
CA THR A 163 0.41 8.63 -19.22
C THR A 163 1.37 9.81 -19.33
N LYS A 164 0.87 10.96 -19.78
CA LYS A 164 1.70 12.17 -19.95
C LYS A 164 1.47 13.14 -18.80
N VAL A 165 2.53 13.81 -18.41
CA VAL A 165 2.49 14.96 -17.49
C VAL A 165 3.31 16.10 -18.05
N LYS A 166 2.76 17.31 -17.98
CA LYS A 166 3.48 18.53 -18.34
C LYS A 166 4.16 19.10 -17.12
N LEU A 167 5.45 19.39 -17.23
CA LEU A 167 6.20 20.13 -16.22
C LEU A 167 6.63 21.46 -16.79
N LEU A 168 6.44 22.53 -16.03
CA LEU A 168 7.09 23.80 -16.28
C LEU A 168 8.23 23.94 -15.28
N VAL A 169 9.45 24.06 -15.75
CA VAL A 169 10.62 24.23 -14.89
C VAL A 169 11.31 25.56 -15.18
N ASN A 170 11.87 26.15 -14.14
CA ASN A 170 12.76 27.32 -14.27
C ASN A 170 14.21 26.84 -14.20
N ARG A 171 14.97 27.09 -15.25
CA ARG A 171 16.39 26.81 -15.37
C ARG A 171 17.14 28.11 -15.58
N ALA A 172 17.91 28.52 -14.58
CA ALA A 172 18.71 29.77 -14.62
C ALA A 172 17.90 31.01 -15.02
N GLY A 173 16.65 31.12 -14.53
CA GLY A 173 15.77 32.26 -14.83
C GLY A 173 14.89 32.10 -16.06
N THR A 174 15.05 31.01 -16.83
CA THR A 174 14.23 30.72 -18.02
C THR A 174 13.23 29.61 -17.75
N ASP A 175 11.99 29.84 -18.11
CA ASP A 175 10.92 28.87 -17.97
C ASP A 175 10.86 27.94 -19.20
N ILE A 176 11.00 26.64 -18.97
CA ILE A 176 11.06 25.61 -20.02
C ILE A 176 9.95 24.59 -19.79
N PRO A 177 9.04 24.39 -20.75
CA PRO A 177 8.03 23.35 -20.66
C PRO A 177 8.60 21.99 -21.09
N PHE A 178 8.21 20.93 -20.37
CA PHE A 178 8.54 19.55 -20.68
C PHE A 178 7.28 18.70 -20.72
N ASP A 179 7.09 17.92 -21.79
CA ASP A 179 6.08 16.88 -21.89
C ASP A 179 6.72 15.52 -21.59
N ILE A 180 6.43 14.97 -20.43
CA ILE A 180 7.05 13.72 -19.96
C ILE A 180 6.03 12.61 -20.00
N THR A 181 6.35 11.52 -20.69
CA THR A 181 5.58 10.28 -20.64
C THR A 181 6.08 9.42 -19.50
N ARG A 182 5.24 9.17 -18.50
CA ARG A 182 5.60 8.35 -17.34
C ARG A 182 6.00 6.94 -17.77
N ASP A 183 6.97 6.37 -17.08
CA ASP A 183 7.45 5.00 -17.33
C ASP A 183 7.79 4.32 -16.00
N LYS A 184 8.08 3.02 -16.07
CA LYS A 184 8.64 2.28 -14.94
C LYS A 184 10.07 2.77 -14.67
N ILE A 185 10.30 3.19 -13.44
CA ILE A 185 11.59 3.69 -12.97
C ILE A 185 12.24 2.59 -12.15
N PRO A 186 13.34 1.98 -12.62
CA PRO A 186 14.02 0.94 -11.86
C PRO A 186 14.66 1.55 -10.60
N VAL A 187 14.49 0.87 -9.48
CA VAL A 187 15.17 1.19 -8.23
C VAL A 187 16.42 0.31 -8.13
N HIS A 188 17.59 0.92 -8.20
CA HIS A 188 18.83 0.19 -7.97
C HIS A 188 19.04 0.01 -6.45
N CYS A 189 19.21 -1.24 -6.03
CA CYS A 189 19.48 -1.59 -4.62
C CYS A 189 20.92 -1.42 -4.25
N ILE A 190 21.84 -1.55 -5.23
CA ILE A 190 23.30 -1.44 -5.05
C ILE A 190 23.75 -0.14 -5.69
N ASP A 191 24.24 0.80 -4.87
CA ASP A 191 24.78 2.08 -5.32
C ASP A 191 26.22 1.95 -5.80
N ALA A 192 26.99 1.06 -5.15
CA ALA A 192 28.40 0.81 -5.51
C ALA A 192 28.79 -0.62 -5.19
N ALA A 193 29.57 -1.24 -6.07
CA ALA A 193 30.20 -2.53 -5.85
C ALA A 193 31.57 -2.52 -6.54
N PHE A 194 32.66 -2.62 -5.77
CA PHE A 194 34.02 -2.63 -6.32
C PHE A 194 34.99 -3.32 -5.35
N MET A 195 36.12 -3.75 -5.87
CA MET A 195 37.23 -4.28 -5.06
C MET A 195 38.08 -3.12 -4.54
N VAL A 196 38.28 -3.06 -3.23
CA VAL A 196 39.16 -2.08 -2.57
C VAL A 196 40.63 -2.49 -2.75
N ASN A 197 40.88 -3.79 -2.68
CA ASN A 197 42.16 -4.47 -2.96
C ASN A 197 41.89 -5.91 -3.40
N ASP A 198 42.94 -6.70 -3.60
CA ASP A 198 42.82 -8.07 -4.13
C ASP A 198 41.99 -9.03 -3.26
N THR A 199 41.77 -8.69 -1.99
CA THR A 199 41.08 -9.57 -1.02
C THR A 199 39.83 -8.97 -0.41
N THR A 200 39.58 -7.67 -0.62
CA THR A 200 38.49 -6.94 0.04
C THR A 200 37.57 -6.29 -0.98
N GLY A 201 36.29 -6.68 -0.98
CA GLY A 201 35.24 -6.06 -1.76
C GLY A 201 34.43 -5.05 -0.93
N TYR A 202 33.96 -3.98 -1.57
CA TYR A 202 33.01 -3.02 -1.01
C TYR A 202 31.69 -3.10 -1.75
N ILE A 203 30.58 -3.24 -1.01
CA ILE A 203 29.22 -3.18 -1.55
C ILE A 203 28.43 -2.19 -0.72
N LYS A 204 27.88 -1.15 -1.38
CA LYS A 204 26.93 -0.23 -0.76
C LYS A 204 25.52 -0.60 -1.20
N LEU A 205 24.76 -1.14 -0.25
CA LEU A 205 23.36 -1.48 -0.41
C LEU A 205 22.51 -0.34 0.16
N SER A 206 21.62 0.23 -0.65
CA SER A 206 20.75 1.36 -0.26
C SER A 206 19.33 0.91 0.08
N LYS A 207 18.84 -0.16 -0.54
CA LYS A 207 17.49 -0.69 -0.34
C LYS A 207 17.46 -2.21 -0.51
N PHE A 208 16.42 -2.82 0.06
CA PHE A 208 16.05 -4.21 -0.21
C PHE A 208 14.75 -4.21 -1.04
N THR A 209 14.78 -4.86 -2.20
CA THR A 209 13.61 -5.06 -3.06
C THR A 209 13.45 -6.55 -3.37
N ARG A 210 12.27 -6.96 -3.81
CA ARG A 210 12.01 -8.34 -4.24
C ARG A 210 12.45 -8.57 -5.67
#